data_33527e9761a7bb50cde466863f481bf9
#
_entry.id   33527e9761a7bb50cde466863f481bf9
#
_cell.length_a   1.000
_cell.length_b   1.000
_cell.length_c   1.000
_cell.angle_alpha   90.00
_cell.angle_beta   90.00
_cell.angle_gamma   90.00
#
_symmetry.space_group_name_H-M   'P 1'
#
loop_
_entity.id
_entity.type
_entity.pdbx_description
1 polymer ?
#
loop_
_entity_poly.entity_id
_entity_poly.type
_entity_poly.pdbx_seq_one_letter_code
_entity_poly.pdbx_strand_id
1 'polypeptide(L)'
;FWILFVIVIYDAFQTIYELSIHSLSVDMFRDQEQRVKLSTFSHILAGIGSILMWIFIPTILGIYGGETNPNAYLVMTLIIVFTILIMAIPHVWSVREPEEMKELRARLNKEGKSFSPPKEVMIRALKDRNWSGFIIAYVTWIVEIGCVTVGLGFYLVDGLGLPITMIGLPVITFLVVGFAVVPLWMKLAKILGLRKTYFYALIITAISTASFIFGINYTLLIILAAIGGIGHGGQGVILQAIYSEAIDNATLKSGKREESSYVGIMRFFSATAIFWQVLIFAIVGTITGYDPALGTKNSNFAKFGLILQMSLIPAAIMVISSLIFFKLYTITKEIAIENKKKLIELNL
;
A
#
# COMPACT_ATOMS: atom_id res chain seq x y z
N PHE A 1 -11.32 -0.47 27.02
CA PHE A 1 -11.47 -1.90 26.66
C PHE A 1 -12.37 -2.09 25.45
N TRP A 2 -13.57 -1.46 25.40
CA TRP A 2 -14.52 -1.59 24.29
C TRP A 2 -13.95 -1.21 22.93
N ILE A 3 -13.28 -0.07 22.84
CA ILE A 3 -12.64 0.42 21.58
C ILE A 3 -11.61 -0.59 21.07
N LEU A 4 -10.76 -1.12 21.93
CA LEU A 4 -9.76 -2.12 21.57
C LEU A 4 -10.42 -3.39 21.01
N PHE A 5 -11.49 -3.86 21.66
CA PHE A 5 -12.25 -5.03 21.23
C PHE A 5 -12.84 -4.85 19.83
N VAL A 6 -13.46 -3.69 19.56
CA VAL A 6 -14.03 -3.37 18.25
C VAL A 6 -12.95 -3.30 17.16
N ILE A 7 -11.80 -2.68 17.45
CA ILE A 7 -10.69 -2.59 16.51
C ILE A 7 -10.13 -3.98 16.17
N VAL A 8 -9.94 -4.85 17.16
CA VAL A 8 -9.43 -6.22 16.93
C VAL A 8 -10.40 -7.04 16.07
N ILE A 9 -11.71 -6.96 16.35
CA ILE A 9 -12.72 -7.64 15.54
C ILE A 9 -12.72 -7.10 14.11
N TYR A 10 -12.71 -5.79 13.95
CA TYR A 10 -12.67 -5.15 12.63
C TYR A 10 -11.43 -5.62 11.83
N ASP A 11 -10.25 -5.57 12.43
CA ASP A 11 -9.02 -6.00 11.77
C ASP A 11 -9.01 -7.49 11.41
N ALA A 12 -9.59 -8.34 12.24
CA ALA A 12 -9.75 -9.76 11.96
C ALA A 12 -10.64 -10.01 10.73
N PHE A 13 -11.82 -9.37 10.65
CA PHE A 13 -12.69 -9.48 9.47
C PHE A 13 -12.06 -8.88 8.22
N GLN A 14 -11.42 -7.72 8.34
CA GLN A 14 -10.69 -7.07 7.26
C GLN A 14 -9.59 -8.00 6.70
N THR A 15 -8.84 -8.64 7.59
CA THR A 15 -7.77 -9.57 7.20
C THR A 15 -8.32 -10.78 6.45
N ILE A 16 -9.40 -11.40 6.94
CA ILE A 16 -10.04 -12.55 6.26
C ILE A 16 -10.52 -12.15 4.87
N TYR A 17 -11.16 -11.00 4.75
CA TYR A 17 -11.65 -10.46 3.48
C TYR A 17 -10.51 -10.20 2.49
N GLU A 18 -9.47 -9.48 2.90
CA GLU A 18 -8.32 -9.16 2.05
C GLU A 18 -7.56 -10.41 1.60
N LEU A 19 -7.29 -11.35 2.51
CA LEU A 19 -6.61 -12.60 2.16
C LEU A 19 -7.36 -13.37 1.10
N SER A 20 -8.69 -13.47 1.22
CA SER A 20 -9.54 -14.20 0.28
C SER A 20 -9.48 -13.58 -1.12
N ILE A 21 -9.58 -12.26 -1.22
CA ILE A 21 -9.60 -11.56 -2.51
C ILE A 21 -8.23 -11.55 -3.17
N HIS A 22 -7.19 -11.26 -2.41
CA HIS A 22 -5.84 -11.21 -2.96
C HIS A 22 -5.36 -12.58 -3.45
N SER A 23 -5.64 -13.66 -2.70
CA SER A 23 -5.30 -15.00 -3.15
C SER A 23 -6.06 -15.40 -4.40
N LEU A 24 -7.37 -15.11 -4.45
CA LEU A 24 -8.19 -15.37 -5.63
C LEU A 24 -7.70 -14.58 -6.86
N SER A 25 -7.27 -13.35 -6.68
CA SER A 25 -6.77 -12.52 -7.78
C SER A 25 -5.49 -13.09 -8.42
N VAL A 26 -4.61 -13.70 -7.63
CA VAL A 26 -3.40 -14.37 -8.14
C VAL A 26 -3.77 -15.61 -8.97
N ASP A 27 -4.76 -16.37 -8.50
CA ASP A 27 -5.24 -17.57 -9.16
C ASP A 27 -5.97 -17.28 -10.48
N MET A 28 -6.87 -16.29 -10.48
CA MET A 28 -7.72 -15.98 -11.64
C MET A 28 -6.94 -15.31 -12.78
N PHE A 29 -5.97 -14.47 -12.47
CA PHE A 29 -5.25 -13.68 -13.46
C PHE A 29 -3.81 -14.19 -13.61
N ARG A 30 -3.60 -15.10 -14.57
CA ARG A 30 -2.28 -15.73 -14.80
C ARG A 30 -1.39 -14.96 -15.77
N ASP A 31 -1.96 -14.05 -16.56
CA ASP A 31 -1.21 -13.26 -17.53
C ASP A 31 -0.73 -11.94 -16.95
N GLN A 32 0.55 -11.58 -17.22
CA GLN A 32 1.16 -10.34 -16.70
C GLN A 32 0.39 -9.09 -17.11
N GLU A 33 -0.11 -9.05 -18.37
CA GLU A 33 -0.90 -7.91 -18.85
C GLU A 33 -2.22 -7.79 -18.09
N GLN A 34 -2.90 -8.93 -17.85
CA GLN A 34 -4.13 -8.96 -17.06
C GLN A 34 -3.89 -8.55 -15.60
N ARG A 35 -2.78 -8.98 -14.99
CA ARG A 35 -2.40 -8.59 -13.63
C ARG A 35 -2.13 -7.09 -13.52
N VAL A 36 -1.44 -6.50 -14.50
CA VAL A 36 -1.22 -5.05 -14.56
C VAL A 36 -2.54 -4.30 -14.76
N LYS A 37 -3.43 -4.77 -15.62
CA LYS A 37 -4.76 -4.18 -15.80
C LYS A 37 -5.58 -4.24 -14.51
N LEU A 38 -5.64 -5.40 -13.84
CA LEU A 38 -6.34 -5.56 -12.57
C LEU A 38 -5.80 -4.62 -11.50
N SER A 39 -4.47 -4.58 -11.33
CA SER A 39 -3.80 -3.68 -10.40
C SER A 39 -4.13 -2.21 -10.69
N THR A 40 -4.11 -1.83 -11.97
CA THR A 40 -4.46 -0.48 -12.42
C THR A 40 -5.90 -0.12 -12.09
N PHE A 41 -6.85 -0.99 -12.41
CA PHE A 41 -8.27 -0.76 -12.09
C PHE A 41 -8.50 -0.66 -10.60
N SER A 42 -7.93 -1.58 -9.83
CA SER A 42 -8.04 -1.56 -8.36
C SER A 42 -7.46 -0.28 -7.77
N HIS A 43 -6.31 0.18 -8.27
CA HIS A 43 -5.67 1.40 -7.82
C HIS A 43 -6.50 2.65 -8.15
N ILE A 44 -7.05 2.74 -9.36
CA ILE A 44 -7.92 3.87 -9.76
C ILE A 44 -9.19 3.91 -8.92
N LEU A 45 -9.87 2.77 -8.73
CA LEU A 45 -11.10 2.71 -7.93
C LEU A 45 -10.85 3.04 -6.46
N ALA A 46 -9.77 2.49 -5.87
CA ALA A 46 -9.37 2.83 -4.52
C ALA A 46 -9.08 4.32 -4.34
N GLY A 47 -8.45 4.93 -5.33
CA GLY A 47 -8.18 6.35 -5.29
C GLY A 47 -9.41 7.23 -5.47
N ILE A 48 -10.34 6.86 -6.35
CA ILE A 48 -11.65 7.56 -6.45
C ILE A 48 -12.36 7.49 -5.08
N GLY A 49 -12.39 6.31 -4.46
CA GLY A 49 -12.94 6.14 -3.11
C GLY A 49 -12.23 7.02 -2.08
N SER A 50 -10.91 7.11 -2.14
CA SER A 50 -10.12 7.97 -1.24
C SER A 50 -10.45 9.45 -1.45
N ILE A 51 -10.52 9.93 -2.69
CA ILE A 51 -10.88 11.32 -3.00
C ILE A 51 -12.28 11.62 -2.46
N LEU A 52 -13.25 10.74 -2.70
CA LEU A 52 -14.61 10.90 -2.18
C LEU A 52 -14.63 10.99 -0.66
N MET A 53 -13.85 10.17 0.05
CA MET A 53 -13.75 10.21 1.51
C MET A 53 -13.12 11.52 2.01
N TRP A 54 -12.07 12.03 1.36
CA TRP A 54 -11.46 13.31 1.70
C TRP A 54 -12.35 14.52 1.49
N ILE A 55 -13.36 14.42 0.61
CA ILE A 55 -14.40 15.45 0.43
C ILE A 55 -15.53 15.22 1.42
N PHE A 56 -15.98 13.99 1.58
CA PHE A 56 -17.17 13.61 2.34
C PHE A 56 -17.00 13.87 3.85
N ILE A 57 -15.88 13.49 4.45
CA ILE A 57 -15.65 13.63 5.90
C ILE A 57 -15.73 15.09 6.35
N PRO A 58 -14.97 16.05 5.79
CA PRO A 58 -15.06 17.45 6.20
C PRO A 58 -16.43 18.08 5.92
N THR A 59 -17.11 17.65 4.83
CA THR A 59 -18.44 18.15 4.48
C THR A 59 -19.47 17.76 5.53
N ILE A 60 -19.51 16.50 5.96
CA ILE A 60 -20.43 16.05 7.01
C ILE A 60 -20.12 16.74 8.34
N LEU A 61 -18.86 16.83 8.72
CA LEU A 61 -18.46 17.54 9.93
C LEU A 61 -18.90 19.01 9.90
N GLY A 62 -18.76 19.68 8.75
CA GLY A 62 -19.22 21.06 8.57
C GLY A 62 -20.73 21.22 8.71
N ILE A 63 -21.53 20.32 8.11
CA ILE A 63 -23.02 20.36 8.17
C ILE A 63 -23.52 20.15 9.60
N TYR A 64 -22.87 19.28 10.37
CA TYR A 64 -23.34 18.91 11.72
C TYR A 64 -22.63 19.67 12.85
N GLY A 65 -21.98 20.80 12.57
CA GLY A 65 -21.46 21.72 13.60
C GLY A 65 -20.06 21.38 14.12
N GLY A 66 -19.26 20.66 13.34
CA GLY A 66 -17.84 20.45 13.60
C GLY A 66 -17.47 19.14 14.30
N GLU A 67 -16.19 18.99 14.58
CA GLU A 67 -15.56 17.75 15.07
C GLU A 67 -16.00 17.35 16.49
N THR A 68 -16.59 18.25 17.26
CA THR A 68 -17.05 17.99 18.63
C THR A 68 -18.46 17.42 18.71
N ASN A 69 -19.20 17.37 17.59
CA ASN A 69 -20.57 16.87 17.60
C ASN A 69 -20.62 15.35 17.35
N PRO A 70 -21.05 14.52 18.34
CA PRO A 70 -21.14 13.07 18.16
C PRO A 70 -22.09 12.63 17.04
N ASN A 71 -23.14 13.42 16.76
CA ASN A 71 -24.12 13.11 15.72
C ASN A 71 -23.49 13.17 14.31
N ALA A 72 -22.50 14.03 14.09
CA ALA A 72 -21.76 14.06 12.84
C ALA A 72 -21.10 12.73 12.54
N TYR A 73 -20.42 12.14 13.54
CA TYR A 73 -19.78 10.84 13.41
C TYR A 73 -20.76 9.70 13.23
N LEU A 74 -21.92 9.74 13.92
CA LEU A 74 -22.98 8.75 13.75
C LEU A 74 -23.53 8.75 12.32
N VAL A 75 -23.87 9.92 11.78
CA VAL A 75 -24.38 10.05 10.41
C VAL A 75 -23.32 9.62 9.40
N MET A 76 -22.06 10.05 9.58
CA MET A 76 -20.94 9.63 8.74
C MET A 76 -20.79 8.11 8.72
N THR A 77 -20.81 7.46 9.89
CA THR A 77 -20.72 6.01 10.02
C THR A 77 -21.86 5.29 9.31
N LEU A 78 -23.10 5.75 9.50
CA LEU A 78 -24.27 5.15 8.83
C LEU A 78 -24.17 5.24 7.31
N ILE A 79 -23.74 6.38 6.76
CA ILE A 79 -23.57 6.53 5.30
C ILE A 79 -22.46 5.60 4.79
N ILE A 80 -21.34 5.49 5.50
CA ILE A 80 -20.26 4.57 5.15
C ILE A 80 -20.74 3.12 5.17
N VAL A 81 -21.45 2.69 6.22
CA VAL A 81 -22.00 1.33 6.34
C VAL A 81 -22.96 1.03 5.18
N PHE A 82 -23.89 1.93 4.88
CA PHE A 82 -24.79 1.76 3.74
C PHE A 82 -24.05 1.65 2.41
N THR A 83 -23.04 2.48 2.20
CA THR A 83 -22.21 2.44 0.99
C THR A 83 -21.48 1.09 0.87
N ILE A 84 -20.89 0.58 1.96
CA ILE A 84 -20.23 -0.73 2.00
C ILE A 84 -21.22 -1.84 1.67
N LEU A 85 -22.40 -1.84 2.26
CA LEU A 85 -23.44 -2.86 2.01
C LEU A 85 -23.89 -2.87 0.55
N ILE A 86 -24.13 -1.69 -0.05
CA ILE A 86 -24.50 -1.57 -1.45
C ILE A 86 -23.38 -2.09 -2.36
N MET A 87 -22.12 -1.75 -2.07
CA MET A 87 -20.95 -2.20 -2.86
C MET A 87 -20.62 -3.69 -2.65
N ALA A 88 -21.01 -4.26 -1.52
CA ALA A 88 -20.82 -5.69 -1.25
C ALA A 88 -21.66 -6.58 -2.18
N ILE A 89 -22.84 -6.12 -2.62
CA ILE A 89 -23.74 -6.91 -3.49
C ILE A 89 -23.06 -7.27 -4.82
N PRO A 90 -22.64 -6.31 -5.67
CA PRO A 90 -21.97 -6.64 -6.93
C PRO A 90 -20.64 -7.36 -6.69
N HIS A 91 -19.96 -7.07 -5.57
CA HIS A 91 -18.72 -7.72 -5.21
C HIS A 91 -18.91 -9.23 -5.00
N VAL A 92 -19.87 -9.64 -4.15
CA VAL A 92 -20.19 -11.06 -3.91
C VAL A 92 -20.61 -11.78 -5.20
N TRP A 93 -21.29 -11.09 -6.12
CA TRP A 93 -21.69 -11.70 -7.38
C TRP A 93 -20.55 -11.83 -8.39
N SER A 94 -19.59 -10.91 -8.38
CA SER A 94 -18.47 -10.91 -9.32
C SER A 94 -17.32 -11.82 -8.90
N VAL A 95 -17.14 -12.04 -7.59
CA VAL A 95 -16.05 -12.87 -7.05
C VAL A 95 -16.46 -14.33 -7.06
N ARG A 96 -16.37 -14.96 -8.23
CA ARG A 96 -16.62 -16.39 -8.41
C ARG A 96 -15.38 -17.06 -8.95
N GLU A 97 -14.91 -18.07 -8.25
CA GLU A 97 -13.80 -18.90 -8.72
C GLU A 97 -14.24 -19.69 -9.96
N PRO A 98 -13.48 -19.64 -11.08
CA PRO A 98 -13.76 -20.46 -12.26
C PRO A 98 -13.73 -21.96 -11.92
N GLU A 99 -14.60 -22.76 -12.57
CA GLU A 99 -14.67 -24.20 -12.30
C GLU A 99 -13.34 -24.91 -12.55
N GLU A 100 -12.60 -24.53 -13.60
CA GLU A 100 -11.26 -25.06 -13.89
C GLU A 100 -10.29 -24.87 -12.71
N MET A 101 -10.40 -23.73 -11.99
CA MET A 101 -9.56 -23.44 -10.82
C MET A 101 -9.98 -24.26 -9.61
N LYS A 102 -11.29 -24.49 -9.42
CA LYS A 102 -11.79 -25.37 -8.36
C LYS A 102 -11.32 -26.80 -8.56
N GLU A 103 -11.38 -27.31 -9.79
CA GLU A 103 -10.90 -28.64 -10.13
C GLU A 103 -9.39 -28.75 -9.94
N LEU A 104 -8.62 -27.76 -10.41
CA LEU A 104 -7.17 -27.71 -10.19
C LEU A 104 -6.83 -27.73 -8.70
N ARG A 105 -7.49 -26.89 -7.89
CA ARG A 105 -7.28 -26.83 -6.43
C ARG A 105 -7.67 -28.14 -5.75
N ALA A 106 -8.78 -28.75 -6.15
CA ALA A 106 -9.19 -30.05 -5.63
C ALA A 106 -8.16 -31.15 -5.94
N ARG A 107 -7.60 -31.15 -7.15
CA ARG A 107 -6.52 -32.06 -7.55
C ARG A 107 -5.26 -31.83 -6.74
N LEU A 108 -4.78 -30.58 -6.65
CA LEU A 108 -3.58 -30.23 -5.90
C LEU A 108 -3.72 -30.54 -4.39
N ASN A 109 -4.93 -30.40 -3.84
CA ASN A 109 -5.23 -30.81 -2.48
C ASN A 109 -5.06 -32.31 -2.27
N LYS A 110 -5.59 -33.13 -3.22
CA LYS A 110 -5.45 -34.60 -3.19
C LYS A 110 -3.98 -35.04 -3.32
N GLU A 111 -3.20 -34.34 -4.12
CA GLU A 111 -1.78 -34.59 -4.33
C GLU A 111 -0.88 -34.05 -3.21
N GLY A 112 -1.44 -33.36 -2.18
CA GLY A 112 -0.68 -32.74 -1.10
C GLY A 112 0.18 -31.53 -1.54
N LYS A 113 -0.15 -30.93 -2.68
CA LYS A 113 0.62 -29.80 -3.28
C LYS A 113 0.03 -28.41 -2.99
N SER A 114 -1.05 -28.31 -2.20
CA SER A 114 -1.74 -27.05 -1.96
C SER A 114 -1.55 -26.48 -0.56
N PHE A 115 -0.95 -27.24 0.35
CA PHE A 115 -0.80 -26.80 1.74
C PHE A 115 0.53 -27.24 2.33
N SER A 116 1.15 -26.34 3.07
CA SER A 116 2.23 -26.62 3.99
C SER A 116 1.97 -25.89 5.32
N PRO A 117 2.57 -26.37 6.43
CA PRO A 117 2.46 -25.68 7.71
C PRO A 117 2.90 -24.21 7.60
N PRO A 118 2.15 -23.25 8.17
CA PRO A 118 2.45 -21.80 8.01
C PRO A 118 3.88 -21.44 8.38
N LYS A 119 4.45 -22.08 9.40
CA LYS A 119 5.85 -21.87 9.82
C LYS A 119 6.85 -22.24 8.72
N GLU A 120 6.62 -23.35 8.01
CA GLU A 120 7.50 -23.79 6.91
C GLU A 120 7.44 -22.82 5.73
N VAL A 121 6.22 -22.37 5.37
CA VAL A 121 6.03 -21.40 4.29
C VAL A 121 6.70 -20.08 4.67
N MET A 122 6.56 -19.61 5.90
CA MET A 122 7.20 -18.40 6.41
C MET A 122 8.74 -18.48 6.26
N ILE A 123 9.34 -19.58 6.74
CA ILE A 123 10.79 -19.76 6.66
C ILE A 123 11.25 -19.83 5.20
N ARG A 124 10.53 -20.53 4.34
CA ARG A 124 10.83 -20.64 2.91
C ARG A 124 10.71 -19.29 2.21
N ALA A 125 9.64 -18.54 2.48
CA ALA A 125 9.41 -17.22 1.94
C ALA A 125 10.54 -16.24 2.33
N LEU A 126 10.96 -16.23 3.60
CA LEU A 126 12.04 -15.37 4.08
C LEU A 126 13.43 -15.78 3.53
N LYS A 127 13.63 -17.03 3.16
CA LYS A 127 14.84 -17.51 2.48
C LYS A 127 14.81 -17.24 0.97
N ASP A 128 13.63 -17.05 0.37
CA ASP A 128 13.54 -16.72 -1.05
C ASP A 128 13.93 -15.26 -1.27
N ARG A 129 15.05 -15.05 -1.97
CA ARG A 129 15.62 -13.73 -2.22
C ARG A 129 14.66 -12.81 -3.00
N ASN A 130 13.86 -13.35 -3.94
CA ASN A 130 12.91 -12.56 -4.73
C ASN A 130 11.76 -12.08 -3.84
N TRP A 131 11.21 -12.98 -3.03
CA TRP A 131 10.14 -12.63 -2.10
C TRP A 131 10.63 -11.67 -1.01
N SER A 132 11.79 -11.93 -0.41
CA SER A 132 12.37 -11.04 0.61
C SER A 132 12.69 -9.66 0.06
N GLY A 133 13.23 -9.57 -1.15
CA GLY A 133 13.45 -8.29 -1.81
C GLY A 133 12.16 -7.51 -2.03
N PHE A 134 11.10 -8.19 -2.48
CA PHE A 134 9.78 -7.58 -2.64
C PHE A 134 9.20 -7.09 -1.30
N ILE A 135 9.18 -7.94 -0.25
CA ILE A 135 8.60 -7.61 1.05
C ILE A 135 9.30 -6.41 1.70
N ILE A 136 10.63 -6.35 1.65
CA ILE A 136 11.39 -5.20 2.18
C ILE A 136 10.94 -3.90 1.50
N ALA A 137 10.88 -3.87 0.18
CA ALA A 137 10.45 -2.69 -0.55
C ALA A 137 8.98 -2.33 -0.28
N TYR A 138 8.11 -3.33 -0.20
CA TYR A 138 6.68 -3.15 0.06
C TYR A 138 6.41 -2.56 1.45
N VAL A 139 7.01 -3.16 2.49
CA VAL A 139 6.85 -2.65 3.88
C VAL A 139 7.39 -1.23 4.00
N THR A 140 8.55 -0.95 3.40
CA THR A 140 9.16 0.38 3.43
C THR A 140 8.28 1.41 2.73
N TRP A 141 7.63 1.04 1.62
CA TRP A 141 6.66 1.92 0.96
C TRP A 141 5.45 2.23 1.86
N ILE A 142 4.92 1.24 2.60
CA ILE A 142 3.82 1.48 3.56
C ILE A 142 4.29 2.38 4.71
N VAL A 143 5.52 2.19 5.19
CA VAL A 143 6.11 3.09 6.21
C VAL A 143 6.21 4.51 5.68
N GLU A 144 6.71 4.68 4.46
CA GLU A 144 6.87 5.99 3.82
C GLU A 144 5.54 6.71 3.68
N ILE A 145 4.52 6.10 3.04
CA ILE A 145 3.22 6.76 2.82
C ILE A 145 2.54 7.11 4.15
N GLY A 146 2.69 6.27 5.17
CA GLY A 146 2.17 6.55 6.50
C GLY A 146 2.90 7.72 7.17
N CYS A 147 4.23 7.78 7.08
CA CYS A 147 5.01 8.91 7.61
C CYS A 147 4.64 10.22 6.91
N VAL A 148 4.47 10.22 5.59
CA VAL A 148 4.04 11.41 4.84
C VAL A 148 2.63 11.83 5.24
N THR A 149 1.67 10.89 5.27
CA THR A 149 0.26 11.21 5.55
C THR A 149 0.07 11.76 6.96
N VAL A 150 0.63 11.09 7.96
CA VAL A 150 0.53 11.51 9.37
C VAL A 150 1.36 12.77 9.63
N GLY A 151 2.60 12.78 9.11
CA GLY A 151 3.52 13.91 9.28
C GLY A 151 3.01 15.20 8.64
N LEU A 152 2.33 15.11 7.48
CA LEU A 152 1.71 16.25 6.82
C LEU A 152 0.64 16.90 7.71
N GLY A 153 -0.17 16.08 8.42
CA GLY A 153 -1.17 16.58 9.37
C GLY A 153 -0.54 17.38 10.51
N PHE A 154 0.46 16.82 11.20
CA PHE A 154 1.18 17.52 12.26
C PHE A 154 1.90 18.76 11.77
N TYR A 155 2.54 18.68 10.61
CA TYR A 155 3.27 19.83 10.06
C TYR A 155 2.33 20.97 9.62
N LEU A 156 1.16 20.67 9.04
CA LEU A 156 0.15 21.68 8.73
C LEU A 156 -0.30 22.43 9.97
N VAL A 157 -0.64 21.71 11.04
CA VAL A 157 -1.21 22.30 12.27
C VAL A 157 -0.13 22.98 13.11
N ASP A 158 0.90 22.24 13.51
CA ASP A 158 1.88 22.70 14.49
C ASP A 158 3.09 23.38 13.84
N GLY A 159 3.40 23.04 12.60
CA GLY A 159 4.45 23.67 11.82
C GLY A 159 4.04 24.98 11.18
N LEU A 160 2.96 24.96 10.41
CA LEU A 160 2.48 26.09 9.62
C LEU A 160 1.35 26.90 10.29
N GLY A 161 0.73 26.38 11.34
CA GLY A 161 -0.41 27.03 12.01
C GLY A 161 -1.69 27.05 11.19
N LEU A 162 -1.87 26.09 10.28
CA LEU A 162 -3.01 25.99 9.40
C LEU A 162 -4.05 24.98 9.93
N PRO A 163 -5.35 25.17 9.68
CA PRO A 163 -6.34 24.20 10.11
C PRO A 163 -6.16 22.85 9.40
N ILE A 164 -6.43 21.75 10.11
CA ILE A 164 -6.28 20.38 9.58
C ILE A 164 -7.12 20.15 8.32
N THR A 165 -8.23 20.86 8.15
CA THR A 165 -9.09 20.76 6.97
C THR A 165 -8.37 21.13 5.66
N MET A 166 -7.27 21.89 5.73
CA MET A 166 -6.46 22.21 4.55
C MET A 166 -5.63 21.03 4.03
N ILE A 167 -5.53 19.90 4.76
CA ILE A 167 -4.83 18.70 4.29
C ILE A 167 -5.47 18.10 3.01
N GLY A 168 -6.75 18.35 2.78
CA GLY A 168 -7.48 17.76 1.67
C GLY A 168 -6.90 18.11 0.29
N LEU A 169 -6.53 19.37 0.06
CA LEU A 169 -6.03 19.79 -1.25
C LEU A 169 -4.68 19.16 -1.63
N PRO A 170 -3.64 19.12 -0.77
CA PRO A 170 -2.42 18.36 -1.04
C PRO A 170 -2.69 16.88 -1.33
N VAL A 171 -3.55 16.21 -0.55
CA VAL A 171 -3.86 14.79 -0.74
C VAL A 171 -4.60 14.55 -2.06
N ILE A 172 -5.60 15.38 -2.38
CA ILE A 172 -6.34 15.28 -3.65
C ILE A 172 -5.37 15.50 -4.83
N THR A 173 -4.50 16.50 -4.74
CA THR A 173 -3.51 16.79 -5.79
C THR A 173 -2.56 15.61 -6.00
N PHE A 174 -2.06 15.00 -4.93
CA PHE A 174 -1.25 13.79 -4.95
C PHE A 174 -1.97 12.64 -5.68
N LEU A 175 -3.22 12.37 -5.34
CA LEU A 175 -4.02 11.31 -5.95
C LEU A 175 -4.31 11.58 -7.44
N VAL A 176 -4.71 12.80 -7.79
CA VAL A 176 -5.04 13.18 -9.17
C VAL A 176 -3.82 13.04 -10.08
N VAL A 177 -2.65 13.53 -9.65
CA VAL A 177 -1.41 13.36 -10.42
C VAL A 177 -1.01 11.90 -10.49
N GLY A 178 -1.14 11.15 -9.39
CA GLY A 178 -0.89 9.71 -9.37
C GLY A 178 -1.71 8.96 -10.42
N PHE A 179 -2.99 9.32 -10.60
CA PHE A 179 -3.83 8.73 -11.66
C PHE A 179 -3.47 9.21 -13.06
N ALA A 180 -3.15 10.47 -13.22
CA ALA A 180 -2.79 11.04 -14.53
C ALA A 180 -1.56 10.34 -15.13
N VAL A 181 -0.62 9.86 -14.30
CA VAL A 181 0.59 9.17 -14.76
C VAL A 181 0.44 7.65 -14.94
N VAL A 182 -0.69 7.06 -14.57
CA VAL A 182 -0.95 5.60 -14.71
C VAL A 182 -0.66 5.08 -16.11
N PRO A 183 -1.12 5.71 -17.22
CA PRO A 183 -0.83 5.22 -18.58
C PRO A 183 0.66 5.17 -18.88
N LEU A 184 1.43 6.12 -18.38
CA LEU A 184 2.89 6.15 -18.52
C LEU A 184 3.52 4.93 -17.82
N TRP A 185 3.15 4.65 -16.58
CA TRP A 185 3.67 3.51 -15.82
C TRP A 185 3.28 2.17 -16.42
N MET A 186 2.05 2.03 -16.95
CA MET A 186 1.64 0.83 -17.71
C MET A 186 2.52 0.61 -18.95
N LYS A 187 2.84 1.67 -19.70
CA LYS A 187 3.73 1.59 -20.86
C LYS A 187 5.15 1.18 -20.44
N LEU A 188 5.68 1.79 -19.37
CA LEU A 188 6.99 1.44 -18.83
C LEU A 188 7.04 -0.02 -18.37
N ALA A 189 6.01 -0.53 -17.70
CA ALA A 189 5.94 -1.93 -17.27
C ALA A 189 6.00 -2.90 -18.45
N LYS A 190 5.35 -2.58 -19.58
CA LYS A 190 5.39 -3.39 -20.80
C LYS A 190 6.79 -3.40 -21.45
N ILE A 191 7.48 -2.25 -21.47
CA ILE A 191 8.78 -2.09 -22.13
C ILE A 191 9.91 -2.64 -21.25
N LEU A 192 10.00 -2.20 -20.01
CA LEU A 192 11.13 -2.45 -19.11
C LEU A 192 10.98 -3.73 -18.26
N GLY A 193 9.76 -4.28 -18.17
CA GLY A 193 9.38 -5.34 -17.24
C GLY A 193 9.15 -4.83 -15.82
N LEU A 194 8.52 -5.64 -14.98
CA LEU A 194 8.05 -5.20 -13.65
C LEU A 194 9.20 -4.86 -12.71
N ARG A 195 10.29 -5.64 -12.71
CA ARG A 195 11.46 -5.40 -11.84
C ARG A 195 12.02 -3.98 -11.96
N LYS A 196 12.33 -3.56 -13.20
CA LYS A 196 12.92 -2.23 -13.44
C LYS A 196 11.90 -1.13 -13.18
N THR A 197 10.66 -1.32 -13.61
CA THR A 197 9.61 -0.33 -13.46
C THR A 197 9.30 -0.08 -11.98
N TYR A 198 9.22 -1.14 -11.16
CA TYR A 198 9.00 -1.00 -9.73
C TYR A 198 10.17 -0.30 -9.03
N PHE A 199 11.41 -0.66 -9.39
CA PHE A 199 12.59 0.04 -8.90
C PHE A 199 12.56 1.56 -9.20
N TYR A 200 12.25 1.94 -10.44
CA TYR A 200 12.14 3.36 -10.79
C TYR A 200 10.98 4.06 -10.06
N ALA A 201 9.84 3.39 -9.89
CA ALA A 201 8.75 3.93 -9.11
C ALA A 201 9.15 4.19 -7.65
N LEU A 202 9.87 3.25 -7.00
CA LEU A 202 10.39 3.40 -5.64
C LEU A 202 11.38 4.58 -5.54
N ILE A 203 12.33 4.70 -6.47
CA ILE A 203 13.32 5.79 -6.47
C ILE A 203 12.66 7.15 -6.71
N ILE A 204 11.72 7.25 -7.66
CA ILE A 204 10.99 8.50 -7.91
C ILE A 204 10.17 8.89 -6.68
N THR A 205 9.50 7.94 -6.02
CA THR A 205 8.81 8.20 -4.75
C THR A 205 9.78 8.69 -3.68
N ALA A 206 10.93 8.04 -3.50
CA ALA A 206 11.93 8.47 -2.51
C ALA A 206 12.43 9.89 -2.77
N ILE A 207 12.72 10.26 -4.02
CA ILE A 207 13.14 11.62 -4.39
C ILE A 207 12.02 12.63 -4.11
N SER A 208 10.78 12.28 -4.48
CA SER A 208 9.61 13.12 -4.25
C SER A 208 9.36 13.34 -2.76
N THR A 209 9.46 12.27 -1.96
CA THR A 209 9.31 12.33 -0.50
C THR A 209 10.42 13.18 0.14
N ALA A 210 11.67 13.01 -0.31
CA ALA A 210 12.77 13.85 0.15
C ALA A 210 12.53 15.34 -0.13
N SER A 211 11.86 15.66 -1.25
CA SER A 211 11.59 17.06 -1.63
C SER A 211 10.66 17.80 -0.66
N PHE A 212 9.85 17.08 0.16
CA PHE A 212 9.02 17.71 1.19
C PHE A 212 9.82 18.51 2.21
N ILE A 213 11.15 18.32 2.32
CA ILE A 213 12.02 19.19 3.14
C ILE A 213 11.94 20.67 2.74
N PHE A 214 11.56 20.95 1.48
CA PHE A 214 11.36 22.31 0.96
C PHE A 214 9.93 22.83 1.14
N GLY A 215 9.06 22.06 1.80
CA GLY A 215 7.65 22.39 2.01
C GLY A 215 7.38 23.48 3.05
N ILE A 216 8.08 24.62 2.96
CA ILE A 216 8.06 25.70 3.94
C ILE A 216 6.77 26.54 3.97
N ASN A 217 5.86 26.32 3.04
CA ASN A 217 4.54 26.94 2.99
C ASN A 217 3.53 26.05 2.30
N TYR A 218 2.24 26.40 2.42
CA TYR A 218 1.13 25.60 1.91
C TYR A 218 1.16 25.37 0.40
N THR A 219 1.49 26.41 -0.38
CA THR A 219 1.55 26.29 -1.85
C THR A 219 2.63 25.30 -2.29
N LEU A 220 3.82 25.36 -1.67
CA LEU A 220 4.89 24.39 -1.94
C LEU A 220 4.46 22.97 -1.55
N LEU A 221 3.78 22.78 -0.42
CA LEU A 221 3.25 21.46 -0.04
C LEU A 221 2.34 20.86 -1.10
N ILE A 222 1.46 21.66 -1.71
CA ILE A 222 0.60 21.20 -2.82
C ILE A 222 1.42 20.79 -4.04
N ILE A 223 2.42 21.59 -4.43
CA ILE A 223 3.30 21.29 -5.57
C ILE A 223 4.10 20.01 -5.30
N LEU A 224 4.66 19.87 -4.10
CA LEU A 224 5.45 18.70 -3.72
C LEU A 224 4.58 17.44 -3.62
N ALA A 225 3.33 17.58 -3.17
CA ALA A 225 2.35 16.49 -3.20
C ALA A 225 2.03 16.04 -4.63
N ALA A 226 1.89 16.98 -5.57
CA ALA A 226 1.74 16.66 -7.00
C ALA A 226 2.92 15.82 -7.53
N ILE A 227 4.15 16.22 -7.20
CA ILE A 227 5.38 15.48 -7.57
C ILE A 227 5.38 14.09 -6.92
N GLY A 228 4.98 14.00 -5.63
CA GLY A 228 4.82 12.72 -4.89
C GLY A 228 3.89 11.73 -5.59
N GLY A 229 2.80 12.22 -6.14
CA GLY A 229 1.83 11.42 -6.90
C GLY A 229 2.44 10.66 -8.07
N ILE A 230 3.51 11.19 -8.71
CA ILE A 230 4.13 10.56 -9.87
C ILE A 230 4.70 9.18 -9.52
N GLY A 231 5.53 9.07 -8.50
CA GLY A 231 6.14 7.80 -8.09
C GLY A 231 5.12 6.83 -7.51
N HIS A 232 4.21 7.33 -6.67
CA HIS A 232 3.18 6.52 -6.02
C HIS A 232 2.19 5.89 -7.03
N GLY A 233 1.82 6.62 -8.09
CA GLY A 233 1.02 6.07 -9.18
C GLY A 233 1.67 4.86 -9.84
N GLY A 234 3.00 4.86 -9.98
CA GLY A 234 3.76 3.72 -10.51
C GLY A 234 3.71 2.49 -9.60
N GLN A 235 3.84 2.69 -8.30
CA GLN A 235 3.77 1.59 -7.34
C GLN A 235 2.39 0.93 -7.33
N GLY A 236 1.31 1.72 -7.32
CA GLY A 236 -0.05 1.20 -7.35
C GLY A 236 -0.35 0.35 -8.59
N VAL A 237 0.15 0.75 -9.76
CA VAL A 237 -0.04 0.01 -11.02
C VAL A 237 0.69 -1.34 -11.01
N ILE A 238 1.86 -1.43 -10.40
CA ILE A 238 2.76 -2.58 -10.53
C ILE A 238 2.62 -3.57 -9.37
N LEU A 239 2.18 -3.12 -8.21
CA LEU A 239 2.20 -3.87 -6.96
C LEU A 239 1.64 -5.29 -7.10
N GLN A 240 0.42 -5.42 -7.61
CA GLN A 240 -0.24 -6.74 -7.71
C GLN A 240 0.47 -7.67 -8.70
N ALA A 241 0.96 -7.12 -9.80
CA ALA A 241 1.65 -7.90 -10.80
C ALA A 241 3.00 -8.43 -10.28
N ILE A 242 3.77 -7.60 -9.56
CA ILE A 242 5.10 -7.97 -9.09
C ILE A 242 5.06 -9.00 -7.96
N TYR A 243 4.11 -8.90 -7.01
CA TYR A 243 4.01 -9.93 -5.97
C TYR A 243 3.49 -11.25 -6.56
N SER A 244 2.62 -11.22 -7.56
CA SER A 244 2.17 -12.42 -8.25
C SER A 244 3.32 -13.14 -8.97
N GLU A 245 4.22 -12.40 -9.66
CA GLU A 245 5.43 -13.02 -10.25
C GLU A 245 6.35 -13.64 -9.19
N ALA A 246 6.47 -13.01 -8.02
CA ALA A 246 7.25 -13.56 -6.92
C ALA A 246 6.64 -14.86 -6.37
N ILE A 247 5.31 -14.93 -6.25
CA ILE A 247 4.58 -16.14 -5.85
C ILE A 247 4.72 -17.24 -6.89
N ASP A 248 4.55 -16.92 -8.18
CA ASP A 248 4.74 -17.89 -9.27
C ASP A 248 6.14 -18.52 -9.24
N ASN A 249 7.17 -17.70 -9.02
CA ASN A 249 8.55 -18.18 -8.87
C ASN A 249 8.74 -19.06 -7.61
N ALA A 250 8.07 -18.74 -6.51
CA ALA A 250 8.11 -19.56 -5.29
C ALA A 250 7.36 -20.88 -5.47
N THR A 251 6.25 -20.88 -6.20
CA THR A 251 5.49 -22.09 -6.58
C THR A 251 6.35 -23.05 -7.40
N LEU A 252 7.09 -22.56 -8.40
CA LEU A 252 8.01 -23.40 -9.17
C LEU A 252 9.12 -24.02 -8.32
N LYS A 253 9.66 -23.28 -7.35
CA LYS A 253 10.71 -23.78 -6.45
C LYS A 253 10.20 -24.82 -5.45
N SER A 254 8.98 -24.66 -4.97
CA SER A 254 8.40 -25.53 -3.95
C SER A 254 7.61 -26.71 -4.53
N GLY A 255 7.15 -26.60 -5.79
CA GLY A 255 6.19 -27.53 -6.40
C GLY A 255 4.81 -27.46 -5.77
N LYS A 256 4.53 -26.42 -4.95
CA LYS A 256 3.28 -26.26 -4.21
C LYS A 256 2.65 -24.90 -4.48
N ARG A 257 1.36 -24.89 -4.66
CA ARG A 257 0.55 -23.66 -4.82
C ARG A 257 0.06 -23.16 -3.47
N GLU A 258 0.68 -22.11 -2.96
CA GLU A 258 0.47 -21.60 -1.60
C GLU A 258 0.24 -20.07 -1.59
N GLU A 259 -0.50 -19.57 -2.60
CA GLU A 259 -0.74 -18.13 -2.81
C GLU A 259 -1.29 -17.46 -1.56
N SER A 260 -2.31 -18.05 -0.93
CA SER A 260 -2.93 -17.51 0.29
C SER A 260 -1.94 -17.39 1.44
N SER A 261 -0.99 -18.34 1.57
CA SER A 261 0.04 -18.28 2.60
C SER A 261 1.02 -17.13 2.35
N TYR A 262 1.45 -16.91 1.08
CA TYR A 262 2.32 -15.79 0.72
C TYR A 262 1.64 -14.44 0.89
N VAL A 263 0.35 -14.33 0.52
CA VAL A 263 -0.45 -13.13 0.77
C VAL A 263 -0.60 -12.87 2.28
N GLY A 264 -0.81 -13.93 3.08
CA GLY A 264 -0.84 -13.84 4.55
C GLY A 264 0.46 -13.33 5.15
N ILE A 265 1.61 -13.83 4.65
CA ILE A 265 2.94 -13.35 5.05
C ILE A 265 3.10 -11.87 4.67
N MET A 266 2.71 -11.48 3.46
CA MET A 266 2.74 -10.08 3.03
C MET A 266 1.92 -9.19 3.97
N ARG A 267 0.70 -9.61 4.33
CA ARG A 267 -0.17 -8.88 5.26
C ARG A 267 0.45 -8.77 6.66
N PHE A 268 1.00 -9.86 7.18
CA PHE A 268 1.71 -9.85 8.47
C PHE A 268 2.83 -8.81 8.51
N PHE A 269 3.70 -8.80 7.51
CA PHE A 269 4.79 -7.82 7.45
C PHE A 269 4.28 -6.39 7.21
N SER A 270 3.25 -6.19 6.39
CA SER A 270 2.67 -4.86 6.20
C SER A 270 2.08 -4.27 7.48
N ALA A 271 1.51 -5.09 8.34
CA ALA A 271 1.01 -4.64 9.64
C ALA A 271 2.12 -4.10 10.55
N THR A 272 3.37 -4.57 10.39
CA THR A 272 4.51 -4.02 11.15
C THR A 272 4.87 -2.59 10.76
N ALA A 273 4.39 -2.09 9.61
CA ALA A 273 4.71 -0.73 9.15
C ALA A 273 4.27 0.35 10.14
N ILE A 274 3.13 0.16 10.82
CA ILE A 274 2.65 1.08 11.85
C ILE A 274 3.67 1.22 12.99
N PHE A 275 4.26 0.10 13.42
CA PHE A 275 5.29 0.12 14.46
C PHE A 275 6.50 0.97 14.05
N TRP A 276 6.98 0.81 12.82
CA TRP A 276 8.11 1.59 12.30
C TRP A 276 7.77 3.07 12.15
N GLN A 277 6.55 3.41 11.73
CA GLN A 277 6.07 4.80 11.67
C GLN A 277 6.10 5.44 13.07
N VAL A 278 5.47 4.79 14.06
CA VAL A 278 5.43 5.28 15.44
C VAL A 278 6.85 5.45 16.00
N LEU A 279 7.74 4.49 15.72
CA LEU A 279 9.15 4.55 16.16
C LEU A 279 9.88 5.75 15.56
N ILE A 280 9.71 6.04 14.27
CA ILE A 280 10.30 7.22 13.61
C ILE A 280 9.79 8.50 14.28
N PHE A 281 8.47 8.62 14.50
CA PHE A 281 7.88 9.80 15.13
C PHE A 281 8.35 9.96 16.57
N ALA A 282 8.40 8.88 17.34
CA ALA A 282 8.85 8.91 18.73
C ALA A 282 10.34 9.33 18.84
N ILE A 283 11.21 8.74 18.02
CA ILE A 283 12.65 9.06 18.04
C ILE A 283 12.88 10.52 17.63
N VAL A 284 12.31 10.94 16.50
CA VAL A 284 12.50 12.31 16.00
C VAL A 284 11.89 13.32 16.95
N GLY A 285 10.67 13.08 17.46
CA GLY A 285 10.01 13.96 18.42
C GLY A 285 10.82 14.13 19.69
N THR A 286 11.37 13.03 20.24
CA THR A 286 12.23 13.08 21.44
C THR A 286 13.52 13.86 21.20
N ILE A 287 14.21 13.60 20.07
CA ILE A 287 15.47 14.27 19.75
C ILE A 287 15.27 15.78 19.51
N THR A 288 14.18 16.15 18.84
CA THR A 288 13.89 17.55 18.50
C THR A 288 13.14 18.33 19.57
N GLY A 289 12.69 17.63 20.63
CA GLY A 289 11.93 18.22 21.73
C GLY A 289 10.53 18.67 21.30
N TYR A 290 9.90 17.96 20.37
CA TYR A 290 8.54 18.26 19.94
C TYR A 290 7.54 17.92 21.05
N ASP A 291 6.70 18.89 21.41
CA ASP A 291 5.60 18.76 22.38
C ASP A 291 4.27 19.11 21.71
N PRO A 292 3.37 18.14 21.53
CA PRO A 292 2.04 18.39 20.93
C PRO A 292 1.23 19.45 21.70
N ALA A 293 1.43 19.60 23.02
CA ALA A 293 0.72 20.59 23.83
C ALA A 293 1.10 22.04 23.49
N LEU A 294 2.27 22.26 22.92
CA LEU A 294 2.75 23.59 22.52
C LEU A 294 2.22 24.03 21.14
N GLY A 295 1.74 23.12 20.30
CA GLY A 295 1.25 23.42 18.95
C GLY A 295 2.23 24.28 18.15
N THR A 296 1.77 25.42 17.62
CA THR A 296 2.62 26.37 16.86
C THR A 296 3.72 27.05 17.69
N LYS A 297 3.69 26.95 19.02
CA LYS A 297 4.72 27.50 19.91
C LYS A 297 5.94 26.59 20.06
N ASN A 298 5.94 25.42 19.43
CA ASN A 298 7.11 24.56 19.35
C ASN A 298 8.33 25.31 18.77
N SER A 299 9.53 24.92 19.21
CA SER A 299 10.78 25.49 18.70
C SER A 299 10.96 25.25 17.19
N ASN A 300 11.77 26.06 16.53
CA ASN A 300 12.09 25.85 15.11
C ASN A 300 12.74 24.48 14.87
N PHE A 301 13.50 23.97 15.84
CA PHE A 301 14.11 22.64 15.74
C PHE A 301 13.06 21.52 15.83
N ALA A 302 12.06 21.66 16.71
CA ALA A 302 10.92 20.73 16.77
C ALA A 302 10.09 20.75 15.48
N LYS A 303 9.80 21.94 14.92
CA LYS A 303 9.11 22.08 13.62
C LYS A 303 9.92 21.48 12.47
N PHE A 304 11.25 21.63 12.48
CA PHE A 304 12.12 20.95 11.53
C PHE A 304 12.05 19.44 11.68
N GLY A 305 11.93 18.92 12.92
CA GLY A 305 11.68 17.51 13.18
C GLY A 305 10.41 16.99 12.51
N LEU A 306 9.31 17.77 12.53
CA LEU A 306 8.07 17.42 11.85
C LEU A 306 8.24 17.25 10.33
N ILE A 307 9.04 18.11 9.70
CA ILE A 307 9.37 17.98 8.27
C ILE A 307 10.27 16.75 8.05
N LEU A 308 11.28 16.57 8.89
CA LEU A 308 12.28 15.52 8.73
C LEU A 308 11.68 14.11 8.78
N GLN A 309 10.72 13.88 9.69
CA GLN A 309 10.05 12.58 9.85
C GLN A 309 9.11 12.21 8.69
N MET A 310 8.62 13.19 7.93
CA MET A 310 7.79 12.94 6.75
C MET A 310 8.55 13.05 5.42
N SER A 311 9.83 13.46 5.44
CA SER A 311 10.63 13.69 4.22
C SER A 311 11.89 12.84 4.19
N LEU A 312 13.02 13.35 4.70
CA LEU A 312 14.34 12.73 4.49
C LEU A 312 14.49 11.35 5.12
N ILE A 313 13.89 11.11 6.29
CA ILE A 313 14.01 9.80 6.97
C ILE A 313 13.32 8.70 6.18
N PRO A 314 12.01 8.78 5.86
CA PRO A 314 11.36 7.74 5.07
C PRO A 314 11.94 7.65 3.65
N ALA A 315 12.37 8.76 3.05
CA ALA A 315 13.03 8.76 1.74
C ALA A 315 14.36 7.98 1.76
N ALA A 316 15.21 8.20 2.76
CA ALA A 316 16.47 7.48 2.91
C ALA A 316 16.26 5.96 3.08
N ILE A 317 15.31 5.58 3.94
CA ILE A 317 14.94 4.16 4.14
C ILE A 317 14.44 3.57 2.80
N MET A 318 13.65 4.32 2.05
CA MET A 318 13.11 3.87 0.76
C MET A 318 14.18 3.72 -0.32
N VAL A 319 15.17 4.63 -0.39
CA VAL A 319 16.34 4.46 -1.28
C VAL A 319 17.08 3.18 -0.96
N ILE A 320 17.41 2.96 0.32
CA ILE A 320 18.11 1.74 0.77
C ILE A 320 17.31 0.49 0.39
N SER A 321 16.03 0.47 0.69
CA SER A 321 15.16 -0.68 0.39
C SER A 321 15.00 -0.93 -1.11
N SER A 322 14.94 0.11 -1.93
CA SER A 322 14.87 0.01 -3.39
C SER A 322 16.14 -0.63 -3.98
N LEU A 323 17.31 -0.28 -3.46
CA LEU A 323 18.59 -0.90 -3.86
C LEU A 323 18.66 -2.37 -3.42
N ILE A 324 18.20 -2.68 -2.20
CA ILE A 324 18.07 -4.06 -1.71
C ILE A 324 17.12 -4.86 -2.61
N PHE A 325 15.95 -4.31 -2.91
CA PHE A 325 15.00 -4.90 -3.84
C PHE A 325 15.67 -5.22 -5.18
N PHE A 326 16.30 -4.23 -5.80
CA PHE A 326 16.92 -4.41 -7.12
C PHE A 326 18.04 -5.46 -7.13
N LYS A 327 18.77 -5.61 -6.02
CA LYS A 327 19.81 -6.64 -5.84
C LYS A 327 19.22 -8.03 -5.62
N LEU A 328 18.17 -8.14 -4.82
CA LEU A 328 17.59 -9.43 -4.42
C LEU A 328 16.58 -9.96 -5.44
N TYR A 329 15.73 -9.09 -6.01
CA TYR A 329 14.69 -9.47 -6.96
C TYR A 329 15.28 -9.66 -8.35
N THR A 330 15.41 -10.91 -8.79
CA THR A 330 16.10 -11.27 -10.04
C THR A 330 15.16 -11.65 -11.17
N ILE A 331 13.83 -11.64 -10.95
CA ILE A 331 12.85 -12.02 -11.96
C ILE A 331 12.80 -10.90 -13.02
N THR A 332 13.40 -11.16 -14.18
CA THR A 332 13.30 -10.30 -15.36
C THR A 332 12.05 -10.67 -16.15
N LYS A 333 11.71 -9.86 -17.18
CA LYS A 333 10.57 -10.13 -18.06
C LYS A 333 10.68 -11.50 -18.73
N GLU A 334 11.88 -11.88 -19.15
CA GLU A 334 12.18 -13.17 -19.79
C GLU A 334 11.95 -14.32 -18.81
N ILE A 335 12.46 -14.20 -17.59
CA ILE A 335 12.30 -15.20 -16.53
C ILE A 335 10.81 -15.34 -16.14
N ALA A 336 10.07 -14.24 -16.06
CA ALA A 336 8.64 -14.27 -15.76
C ALA A 336 7.84 -15.03 -16.83
N ILE A 337 8.17 -14.84 -18.11
CA ILE A 337 7.55 -15.56 -19.22
C ILE A 337 7.90 -17.05 -19.16
N GLU A 338 9.16 -17.39 -18.89
CA GLU A 338 9.63 -18.79 -18.75
C GLU A 338 8.95 -19.47 -17.55
N ASN A 339 8.88 -18.80 -16.41
CA ASN A 339 8.22 -19.31 -15.21
C ASN A 339 6.74 -19.65 -15.49
N LYS A 340 6.03 -18.79 -16.22
CA LYS A 340 4.65 -19.02 -16.60
C LYS A 340 4.50 -20.27 -17.50
N LYS A 341 5.38 -20.45 -18.50
CA LYS A 341 5.37 -21.65 -19.34
C LYS A 341 5.56 -22.92 -18.51
N LYS A 342 6.57 -22.92 -17.61
CA LYS A 342 6.85 -24.05 -16.73
C LYS A 342 5.68 -24.38 -15.79
N LEU A 343 4.98 -23.37 -15.23
CA LEU A 343 3.79 -23.61 -14.41
C LEU A 343 2.67 -24.32 -15.20
N ILE A 344 2.47 -23.93 -16.46
CA ILE A 344 1.48 -24.57 -17.32
C ILE A 344 1.90 -26.01 -17.63
N GLU A 345 3.16 -26.27 -18.00
CA GLU A 345 3.69 -27.61 -18.29
C GLU A 345 3.60 -28.55 -17.09
N LEU A 346 3.86 -28.02 -15.88
CA LEU A 346 3.78 -28.78 -14.62
C LEU A 346 2.36 -28.92 -14.08
N ASN A 347 1.38 -28.30 -14.75
CA ASN A 347 0.00 -28.24 -14.27
C ASN A 347 -0.12 -27.69 -12.83
N LEU A 348 0.69 -26.68 -12.51
CA LEU A 348 0.70 -25.95 -11.23
C LEU A 348 -0.04 -24.62 -11.35
#